data_834d343d4e3853bef1a0e33ee3fea475
#
_entry.id   834d343d4e3853bef1a0e33ee3fea475
#
_cell.length_a   1.000
_cell.length_b   1.000
_cell.length_c   1.000
_cell.angle_alpha   90.00
_cell.angle_beta   90.00
_cell.angle_gamma   90.00
#
_symmetry.space_group_name_H-M   'P 1'
#
loop_
_entity.id
_entity.type
_entity.pdbx_description
1 polymer ?
#
loop_
_entity_poly.entity_id
_entity_poly.type
_entity_poly.pdbx_seq_one_letter_code
_entity_poly.pdbx_strand_id
1 'polypeptide(L)'
;MNVLVTGGAGYIGSHVCVELLQSGHDVVVIDDFSNSKPEALDAIHEITGKKVKFYEFNVLDEDKTEAVFKENKLDAVIHCAAFKAVGESVVKPIEYYTNNLMTTLIVAKLMKKYHVPSIVFSSSATVYGDPKVVPSTEDCELGQTTNPYGSTKAMMERILTDVQHAVPEMSVTLLRYFNPIGAHESGLLGEDPKGIPNNLMPYIMKVATGELPCLGVFGDDYDTPDGTGVRDYIHVVDLAKGHVLAIEKYATPGVHICNLGTGKGYSVLEIVKAFERVNGIKIPYEIKPRRAGDIATCYADPTRAKEQLGWVAEKTLDDMCRDTWNFAKKHM
;
A
#
# COMPACT_ATOMS: atom_id res chain seq x y z
N MET A 1 18.24 -6.91 10.78
CA MET A 1 17.81 -7.93 9.80
C MET A 1 18.17 -7.44 8.41
N ASN A 2 18.36 -8.37 7.48
CA ASN A 2 18.51 -8.08 6.05
C ASN A 2 17.16 -8.38 5.36
N VAL A 3 16.45 -7.35 4.91
CA VAL A 3 15.07 -7.44 4.44
C VAL A 3 14.99 -7.22 2.94
N LEU A 4 14.39 -8.16 2.22
CA LEU A 4 14.04 -7.97 0.81
C LEU A 4 12.72 -7.23 0.71
N VAL A 5 12.70 -6.10 0.00
CA VAL A 5 11.47 -5.35 -0.35
C VAL A 5 11.25 -5.48 -1.86
N THR A 6 10.24 -6.22 -2.27
CA THR A 6 9.82 -6.26 -3.68
C THR A 6 8.87 -5.08 -3.95
N GLY A 7 9.05 -4.40 -5.08
CA GLY A 7 8.36 -3.15 -5.34
C GLY A 7 8.87 -1.99 -4.47
N GLY A 8 10.15 -2.05 -4.06
CA GLY A 8 10.74 -1.12 -3.09
C GLY A 8 11.00 0.29 -3.61
N ALA A 9 10.92 0.53 -4.92
CA ALA A 9 10.96 1.89 -5.49
C ALA A 9 9.56 2.49 -5.69
N GLY A 10 8.48 1.72 -5.47
CA GLY A 10 7.10 2.18 -5.52
C GLY A 10 6.73 3.07 -4.34
N TYR A 11 5.54 3.68 -4.38
CA TYR A 11 5.04 4.61 -3.35
C TYR A 11 5.16 4.06 -1.93
N ILE A 12 4.51 2.92 -1.64
CA ILE A 12 4.54 2.32 -0.31
C ILE A 12 5.93 1.71 -0.02
N GLY A 13 6.48 0.97 -0.98
CA GLY A 13 7.76 0.27 -0.81
C GLY A 13 8.93 1.20 -0.49
N SER A 14 8.99 2.38 -1.10
CA SER A 14 10.06 3.36 -0.83
C SER A 14 9.99 3.94 0.59
N HIS A 15 8.77 4.23 1.09
CA HIS A 15 8.58 4.65 2.48
C HIS A 15 8.92 3.52 3.46
N VAL A 16 8.57 2.26 3.13
CA VAL A 16 8.97 1.08 3.91
C VAL A 16 10.50 0.95 3.96
N CYS A 17 11.20 1.16 2.83
CA CYS A 17 12.66 1.15 2.80
C CYS A 17 13.26 2.23 3.72
N VAL A 18 12.69 3.45 3.74
CA VAL A 18 13.13 4.52 4.66
C VAL A 18 12.98 4.08 6.11
N GLU A 19 11.81 3.63 6.52
CA GLU A 19 11.53 3.23 7.90
C GLU A 19 12.39 2.03 8.34
N LEU A 20 12.62 1.05 7.46
CA LEU A 20 13.54 -0.08 7.73
C LEU A 20 14.97 0.39 7.98
N LEU A 21 15.50 1.25 7.11
CA LEU A 21 16.87 1.76 7.23
C LEU A 21 17.04 2.63 8.49
N GLN A 22 16.03 3.42 8.86
CA GLN A 22 16.04 4.23 10.07
C GLN A 22 15.95 3.37 11.34
N SER A 23 15.22 2.24 11.27
CA SER A 23 15.15 1.22 12.34
C SER A 23 16.40 0.32 12.43
N GLY A 24 17.42 0.56 11.60
CA GLY A 24 18.70 -0.16 11.65
C GLY A 24 18.73 -1.48 10.91
N HIS A 25 17.77 -1.74 10.02
CA HIS A 25 17.79 -2.91 9.13
C HIS A 25 18.60 -2.63 7.87
N ASP A 26 19.10 -3.68 7.22
CA ASP A 26 19.65 -3.63 5.88
C ASP A 26 18.55 -3.95 4.87
N VAL A 27 18.57 -3.30 3.71
CA VAL A 27 17.49 -3.39 2.73
C VAL A 27 18.03 -3.80 1.36
N VAL A 28 17.41 -4.84 0.80
CA VAL A 28 17.57 -5.29 -0.58
C VAL A 28 16.27 -4.97 -1.33
N VAL A 29 16.36 -4.39 -2.51
CA VAL A 29 15.20 -4.00 -3.30
C VAL A 29 15.20 -4.69 -4.65
N ILE A 30 14.05 -5.23 -5.06
CA ILE A 30 13.75 -5.62 -6.45
C ILE A 30 12.61 -4.72 -6.94
N ASP A 31 12.82 -4.03 -8.07
CA ASP A 31 11.80 -3.22 -8.75
C ASP A 31 12.14 -3.12 -10.24
N ASP A 32 11.13 -3.09 -11.12
CA ASP A 32 11.32 -3.00 -12.57
C ASP A 32 11.01 -1.60 -13.12
N PHE A 33 10.71 -0.66 -12.24
CA PHE A 33 10.27 0.69 -12.56
C PHE A 33 9.05 0.76 -13.49
N SER A 34 8.22 -0.29 -13.54
CA SER A 34 7.00 -0.28 -14.34
C SER A 34 6.01 0.81 -13.91
N ASN A 35 5.90 1.07 -12.59
CA ASN A 35 5.05 2.13 -12.02
C ASN A 35 5.78 2.93 -10.92
N SER A 36 7.10 2.96 -10.95
CA SER A 36 7.98 3.68 -10.04
C SER A 36 9.05 4.40 -10.84
N LYS A 37 9.92 5.14 -10.15
CA LYS A 37 10.99 5.93 -10.78
C LYS A 37 12.31 5.71 -10.03
N PRO A 38 13.48 5.78 -10.72
CA PRO A 38 14.80 5.67 -10.10
C PRO A 38 15.04 6.71 -8.99
N GLU A 39 14.48 7.90 -9.13
CA GLU A 39 14.59 9.02 -8.18
C GLU A 39 14.14 8.64 -6.76
N ALA A 40 13.27 7.64 -6.63
CA ALA A 40 12.86 7.12 -5.32
C ALA A 40 14.05 6.51 -4.55
N LEU A 41 15.00 5.87 -5.24
CA LEU A 41 16.20 5.32 -4.61
C LEU A 41 17.16 6.41 -4.14
N ASP A 42 17.29 7.49 -4.92
CA ASP A 42 18.09 8.65 -4.54
C ASP A 42 17.47 9.36 -3.33
N ALA A 43 16.15 9.51 -3.32
CA ALA A 43 15.42 10.08 -2.19
C ALA A 43 15.57 9.24 -0.91
N ILE A 44 15.49 7.90 -1.00
CA ILE A 44 15.77 7.01 0.15
C ILE A 44 17.18 7.28 0.69
N HIS A 45 18.17 7.39 -0.20
CA HIS A 45 19.56 7.67 0.22
C HIS A 45 19.68 9.07 0.86
N GLU A 46 19.08 10.09 0.28
CA GLU A 46 19.14 11.46 0.81
C GLU A 46 18.47 11.56 2.20
N ILE A 47 17.34 10.88 2.40
CA ILE A 47 16.61 10.90 3.68
C ILE A 47 17.39 10.13 4.77
N THR A 48 17.96 8.97 4.42
CA THR A 48 18.51 8.03 5.43
C THR A 48 20.01 8.08 5.57
N GLY A 49 20.74 8.66 4.62
CA GLY A 49 22.21 8.58 4.49
C GLY A 49 22.70 7.19 4.09
N LYS A 50 21.81 6.22 3.84
CA LYS A 50 22.15 4.83 3.53
C LYS A 50 21.68 4.46 2.13
N LYS A 51 22.42 3.56 1.45
CA LYS A 51 22.03 3.01 0.16
C LYS A 51 21.38 1.64 0.33
N VAL A 52 20.31 1.39 -0.40
CA VAL A 52 19.76 0.04 -0.56
C VAL A 52 20.56 -0.75 -1.59
N LYS A 53 20.62 -2.06 -1.44
CA LYS A 53 21.11 -2.94 -2.51
C LYS A 53 20.00 -3.15 -3.51
N PHE A 54 20.15 -2.63 -4.72
CA PHE A 54 19.06 -2.56 -5.73
C PHE A 54 19.30 -3.51 -6.89
N TYR A 55 18.24 -4.15 -7.34
CA TYR A 55 18.18 -5.03 -8.51
C TYR A 55 17.03 -4.60 -9.41
N GLU A 56 17.36 -4.19 -10.65
CA GLU A 56 16.40 -3.71 -11.64
C GLU A 56 15.92 -4.87 -12.52
N PHE A 57 14.80 -5.48 -12.14
CA PHE A 57 14.09 -6.46 -12.96
C PHE A 57 12.71 -6.78 -12.36
N ASN A 58 11.84 -7.41 -13.17
CA ASN A 58 10.53 -7.86 -12.71
C ASN A 58 10.65 -9.17 -11.91
N VAL A 59 9.99 -9.27 -10.74
CA VAL A 59 9.97 -10.48 -9.88
C VAL A 59 9.52 -11.73 -10.64
N LEU A 60 8.78 -11.60 -11.75
CA LEU A 60 8.40 -12.70 -12.63
C LEU A 60 9.61 -13.40 -13.30
N ASP A 61 10.77 -12.74 -13.37
CA ASP A 61 12.03 -13.36 -13.79
C ASP A 61 12.57 -14.21 -12.62
N GLU A 62 12.08 -15.45 -12.56
CA GLU A 62 12.38 -16.37 -11.44
C GLU A 62 13.88 -16.62 -11.27
N ASP A 63 14.63 -16.76 -12.37
CA ASP A 63 16.07 -17.02 -12.32
C ASP A 63 16.83 -15.84 -11.69
N LYS A 64 16.51 -14.61 -12.06
CA LYS A 64 17.10 -13.41 -11.44
C LYS A 64 16.65 -13.23 -10.00
N THR A 65 15.36 -13.48 -9.71
CA THR A 65 14.85 -13.44 -8.35
C THR A 65 15.55 -14.47 -7.48
N GLU A 66 15.77 -15.70 -7.97
CA GLU A 66 16.53 -16.71 -7.27
C GLU A 66 18.00 -16.30 -7.02
N ALA A 67 18.63 -15.63 -7.97
CA ALA A 67 19.99 -15.11 -7.78
C ALA A 67 20.07 -14.14 -6.59
N VAL A 68 19.04 -13.28 -6.41
CA VAL A 68 18.98 -12.37 -5.25
C VAL A 68 18.92 -13.15 -3.93
N PHE A 69 18.13 -14.22 -3.85
CA PHE A 69 18.06 -15.08 -2.66
C PHE A 69 19.38 -15.81 -2.40
N LYS A 70 20.11 -16.21 -3.45
CA LYS A 70 21.43 -16.85 -3.32
C LYS A 70 22.52 -15.87 -2.84
N GLU A 71 22.51 -14.65 -3.34
CA GLU A 71 23.54 -13.64 -3.07
C GLU A 71 23.37 -12.93 -1.74
N ASN A 72 22.17 -12.95 -1.19
CA ASN A 72 21.83 -12.22 0.03
C ASN A 72 21.33 -13.19 1.10
N LYS A 73 21.91 -13.11 2.29
CA LYS A 73 21.35 -13.81 3.45
C LYS A 73 20.14 -13.00 3.94
N LEU A 74 18.96 -13.38 3.47
CA LEU A 74 17.70 -12.69 3.80
C LEU A 74 17.11 -13.23 5.10
N ASP A 75 16.67 -12.34 5.97
CA ASP A 75 15.96 -12.66 7.22
C ASP A 75 14.44 -12.57 7.04
N ALA A 76 13.97 -11.67 6.15
CA ALA A 76 12.56 -11.47 5.88
C ALA A 76 12.31 -10.92 4.47
N VAL A 77 11.07 -11.03 4.01
CA VAL A 77 10.58 -10.41 2.78
C VAL A 77 9.39 -9.49 3.11
N ILE A 78 9.39 -8.27 2.56
CA ILE A 78 8.20 -7.42 2.46
C ILE A 78 7.78 -7.40 1.00
N HIS A 79 6.61 -7.98 0.71
CA HIS A 79 6.13 -8.19 -0.65
C HIS A 79 5.09 -7.13 -1.04
N CYS A 80 5.56 -6.05 -1.72
CA CYS A 80 4.73 -4.96 -2.23
C CYS A 80 4.54 -5.01 -3.75
N ALA A 81 5.37 -5.74 -4.49
CA ALA A 81 5.31 -5.81 -5.95
C ALA A 81 3.99 -6.43 -6.42
N ALA A 82 3.10 -5.60 -6.97
CA ALA A 82 1.82 -6.00 -7.55
C ALA A 82 1.24 -4.87 -8.39
N PHE A 83 0.42 -5.20 -9.39
CA PHE A 83 -0.47 -4.22 -10.02
C PHE A 83 -1.59 -3.85 -9.05
N LYS A 84 -1.91 -2.54 -8.92
CA LYS A 84 -2.79 -2.03 -7.85
C LYS A 84 -4.02 -1.24 -8.34
N ALA A 85 -4.13 -0.97 -9.63
CA ALA A 85 -5.16 -0.09 -10.17
C ALA A 85 -6.50 -0.83 -10.34
N VAL A 86 -7.49 -0.53 -9.48
CA VAL A 86 -8.81 -1.17 -9.47
C VAL A 86 -9.48 -1.09 -10.83
N GLY A 87 -9.58 0.13 -11.42
CA GLY A 87 -10.23 0.32 -12.73
C GLY A 87 -9.52 -0.41 -13.87
N GLU A 88 -8.18 -0.41 -13.89
CA GLU A 88 -7.40 -1.13 -14.89
C GLU A 88 -7.59 -2.64 -14.77
N SER A 89 -7.72 -3.17 -13.56
CA SER A 89 -7.91 -4.60 -13.33
C SER A 89 -9.17 -5.16 -14.01
N VAL A 90 -10.22 -4.33 -14.15
CA VAL A 90 -11.47 -4.72 -14.80
C VAL A 90 -11.29 -4.91 -16.32
N VAL A 91 -10.42 -4.12 -16.94
CA VAL A 91 -10.17 -4.18 -18.39
C VAL A 91 -8.98 -5.06 -18.76
N LYS A 92 -8.09 -5.38 -17.79
CA LYS A 92 -6.90 -6.22 -17.97
C LYS A 92 -6.83 -7.34 -16.91
N PRO A 93 -7.89 -8.15 -16.71
CA PRO A 93 -7.92 -9.11 -15.61
C PRO A 93 -6.84 -10.20 -15.72
N ILE A 94 -6.53 -10.66 -16.93
CA ILE A 94 -5.52 -11.70 -17.13
C ILE A 94 -4.15 -11.24 -16.69
N GLU A 95 -3.75 -10.02 -17.05
CA GLU A 95 -2.47 -9.42 -16.66
C GLU A 95 -2.38 -9.26 -15.14
N TYR A 96 -3.48 -8.86 -14.50
CA TYR A 96 -3.53 -8.73 -13.03
C TYR A 96 -3.39 -10.07 -12.33
N TYR A 97 -4.13 -11.10 -12.75
CA TYR A 97 -4.00 -12.42 -12.18
C TYR A 97 -2.60 -13.00 -12.44
N THR A 98 -2.10 -12.91 -13.68
CA THR A 98 -0.77 -13.43 -14.02
C THR A 98 0.31 -12.75 -13.20
N ASN A 99 0.37 -11.41 -13.20
CA ASN A 99 1.42 -10.70 -12.49
C ASN A 99 1.34 -10.92 -10.97
N ASN A 100 0.18 -10.66 -10.37
CA ASN A 100 0.06 -10.63 -8.92
C ASN A 100 0.20 -12.02 -8.29
N LEU A 101 -0.41 -13.05 -8.87
CA LEU A 101 -0.32 -14.41 -8.30
C LEU A 101 1.07 -15.00 -8.52
N MET A 102 1.64 -14.86 -9.73
CA MET A 102 2.93 -15.47 -10.04
C MET A 102 4.08 -14.83 -9.25
N THR A 103 4.09 -13.51 -9.04
CA THR A 103 5.11 -12.88 -8.20
C THR A 103 5.08 -13.42 -6.77
N THR A 104 3.89 -13.60 -6.20
CA THR A 104 3.71 -14.19 -4.86
C THR A 104 4.15 -15.65 -4.82
N LEU A 105 3.81 -16.46 -5.84
CA LEU A 105 4.22 -17.86 -5.91
C LEU A 105 5.73 -18.01 -6.02
N ILE A 106 6.40 -17.19 -6.83
CA ILE A 106 7.85 -17.20 -6.99
C ILE A 106 8.51 -16.83 -5.66
N VAL A 107 8.08 -15.74 -5.01
CA VAL A 107 8.62 -15.33 -3.72
C VAL A 107 8.45 -16.43 -2.68
N ALA A 108 7.25 -16.99 -2.51
CA ALA A 108 6.99 -18.05 -1.53
C ALA A 108 7.81 -19.33 -1.81
N LYS A 109 7.96 -19.72 -3.08
CA LYS A 109 8.79 -20.85 -3.49
C LYS A 109 10.25 -20.65 -3.11
N LEU A 110 10.81 -19.46 -3.35
CA LEU A 110 12.19 -19.13 -3.05
C LEU A 110 12.41 -18.99 -1.54
N MET A 111 11.48 -18.38 -0.80
CA MET A 111 11.55 -18.34 0.66
C MET A 111 11.63 -19.75 1.26
N LYS A 112 10.78 -20.67 0.82
CA LYS A 112 10.85 -22.07 1.24
C LYS A 112 12.20 -22.69 0.89
N LYS A 113 12.71 -22.49 -0.34
CA LYS A 113 13.96 -23.06 -0.83
C LYS A 113 15.20 -22.56 -0.08
N TYR A 114 15.19 -21.27 0.29
CA TYR A 114 16.33 -20.61 0.96
C TYR A 114 16.12 -20.40 2.46
N HIS A 115 15.07 -21.00 3.03
CA HIS A 115 14.76 -20.96 4.47
C HIS A 115 14.62 -19.54 5.02
N VAL A 116 14.01 -18.63 4.25
CA VAL A 116 13.68 -17.27 4.73
C VAL A 116 12.41 -17.37 5.60
N PRO A 117 12.49 -17.05 6.89
CA PRO A 117 11.44 -17.44 7.84
C PRO A 117 10.22 -16.53 7.88
N SER A 118 10.30 -15.29 7.38
CA SER A 118 9.24 -14.31 7.58
C SER A 118 8.87 -13.57 6.29
N ILE A 119 7.56 -13.43 6.06
CA ILE A 119 7.01 -12.58 5.00
C ILE A 119 5.95 -11.64 5.56
N VAL A 120 6.05 -10.36 5.20
CA VAL A 120 4.98 -9.37 5.36
C VAL A 120 4.40 -9.08 3.98
N PHE A 121 3.14 -9.38 3.80
CA PHE A 121 2.41 -9.21 2.55
C PHE A 121 1.57 -7.94 2.56
N SER A 122 1.77 -7.12 1.53
CA SER A 122 0.98 -5.93 1.21
C SER A 122 -0.41 -6.35 0.72
N SER A 123 -1.34 -6.61 1.65
CA SER A 123 -2.74 -6.89 1.34
C SER A 123 -3.57 -5.60 1.26
N SER A 124 -4.87 -5.69 1.17
CA SER A 124 -5.76 -4.56 0.94
C SER A 124 -7.13 -4.77 1.58
N ALA A 125 -7.76 -3.72 2.05
CA ALA A 125 -9.16 -3.73 2.48
C ALA A 125 -10.14 -4.19 1.38
N THR A 126 -9.73 -4.18 0.10
CA THR A 126 -10.54 -4.70 -1.00
C THR A 126 -10.87 -6.18 -0.88
N VAL A 127 -10.15 -6.95 -0.04
CA VAL A 127 -10.47 -8.36 0.25
C VAL A 127 -11.79 -8.53 1.00
N TYR A 128 -12.26 -7.49 1.69
CA TYR A 128 -13.56 -7.51 2.37
C TYR A 128 -14.74 -7.35 1.39
N GLY A 129 -14.49 -6.91 0.14
CA GLY A 129 -15.55 -6.63 -0.82
C GLY A 129 -16.44 -5.48 -0.37
N ASP A 130 -17.76 -5.70 -0.34
CA ASP A 130 -18.74 -4.79 0.28
C ASP A 130 -18.96 -5.24 1.74
N PRO A 131 -18.32 -4.60 2.74
CA PRO A 131 -18.34 -5.10 4.11
C PRO A 131 -19.70 -4.91 4.74
N LYS A 132 -20.27 -6.00 5.30
CA LYS A 132 -21.55 -5.98 6.01
C LYS A 132 -21.47 -5.26 7.36
N VAL A 133 -20.26 -5.13 7.91
CA VAL A 133 -19.99 -4.49 9.20
C VAL A 133 -18.89 -3.45 9.01
N VAL A 134 -19.14 -2.24 9.48
CA VAL A 134 -18.21 -1.12 9.46
C VAL A 134 -18.23 -0.48 10.86
N PRO A 135 -17.06 -0.29 11.52
CA PRO A 135 -15.69 -0.58 11.07
C PRO A 135 -15.43 -2.07 10.81
N SER A 136 -14.60 -2.34 9.77
CA SER A 136 -14.25 -3.71 9.39
C SER A 136 -13.15 -4.26 10.30
N THR A 137 -13.40 -5.41 10.92
CA THR A 137 -12.39 -6.17 11.70
C THR A 137 -11.76 -7.25 10.81
N GLU A 138 -10.62 -7.80 11.24
CA GLU A 138 -9.95 -8.89 10.53
C GLU A 138 -10.74 -10.20 10.52
N ASP A 139 -11.72 -10.34 11.43
CA ASP A 139 -12.61 -11.49 11.53
C ASP A 139 -13.84 -11.39 10.61
N CYS A 140 -14.02 -10.25 9.93
CA CYS A 140 -15.04 -10.13 8.90
C CYS A 140 -14.82 -11.17 7.80
N GLU A 141 -15.91 -11.82 7.35
CA GLU A 141 -15.86 -12.70 6.19
C GLU A 141 -15.22 -11.95 5.01
N LEU A 142 -14.29 -12.62 4.33
CA LEU A 142 -13.81 -12.14 3.06
C LEU A 142 -14.97 -12.18 2.07
N GLY A 143 -15.45 -11.00 1.67
CA GLY A 143 -16.60 -10.85 0.80
C GLY A 143 -16.30 -11.27 -0.64
N GLN A 144 -17.34 -11.31 -1.47
CA GLN A 144 -17.15 -11.30 -2.92
C GLN A 144 -16.46 -10.00 -3.30
N THR A 145 -15.22 -10.10 -3.75
CA THR A 145 -14.46 -8.93 -4.20
C THR A 145 -15.13 -8.32 -5.42
N THR A 146 -15.21 -6.99 -5.46
CA THR A 146 -15.94 -6.27 -6.51
C THR A 146 -15.15 -6.06 -7.79
N ASN A 147 -13.87 -6.48 -7.80
CA ASN A 147 -12.96 -6.28 -8.94
C ASN A 147 -11.80 -7.29 -8.93
N PRO A 148 -11.14 -7.51 -10.10
CA PRO A 148 -10.04 -8.48 -10.21
C PRO A 148 -8.82 -8.16 -9.31
N TYR A 149 -8.49 -6.89 -9.08
CA TYR A 149 -7.42 -6.54 -8.15
C TYR A 149 -7.70 -7.06 -6.73
N GLY A 150 -8.90 -6.79 -6.19
CA GLY A 150 -9.32 -7.31 -4.89
C GLY A 150 -9.28 -8.85 -4.85
N SER A 151 -9.73 -9.50 -5.94
CA SER A 151 -9.68 -10.96 -6.08
C SER A 151 -8.25 -11.48 -6.03
N THR A 152 -7.29 -10.82 -6.73
CA THR A 152 -5.87 -11.23 -6.63
C THR A 152 -5.34 -11.12 -5.20
N LYS A 153 -5.67 -10.05 -4.47
CA LYS A 153 -5.24 -9.88 -3.08
C LYS A 153 -5.79 -10.98 -2.16
N ALA A 154 -7.08 -11.31 -2.27
CA ALA A 154 -7.69 -12.39 -1.50
C ALA A 154 -7.07 -13.77 -1.84
N MET A 155 -6.80 -14.05 -3.13
CA MET A 155 -6.12 -15.27 -3.54
C MET A 155 -4.68 -15.34 -3.03
N MET A 156 -3.93 -14.23 -3.05
CA MET A 156 -2.55 -14.17 -2.52
C MET A 156 -2.53 -14.42 -1.02
N GLU A 157 -3.49 -13.86 -0.24
CA GLU A 157 -3.65 -14.20 1.19
C GLU A 157 -3.87 -15.70 1.38
N ARG A 158 -4.74 -16.31 0.58
CA ARG A 158 -5.02 -17.74 0.64
C ARG A 158 -3.77 -18.56 0.29
N ILE A 159 -3.06 -18.24 -0.78
CA ILE A 159 -1.81 -18.90 -1.17
C ILE A 159 -0.79 -18.86 -0.04
N LEU A 160 -0.55 -17.69 0.54
CA LEU A 160 0.42 -17.54 1.62
C LEU A 160 0.01 -18.29 2.90
N THR A 161 -1.28 -18.34 3.20
CA THR A 161 -1.84 -19.13 4.31
C THR A 161 -1.59 -20.64 4.08
N ASP A 162 -1.88 -21.14 2.89
CA ASP A 162 -1.66 -22.55 2.55
C ASP A 162 -0.15 -22.91 2.54
N VAL A 163 0.71 -21.96 2.11
CA VAL A 163 2.18 -22.12 2.20
C VAL A 163 2.63 -22.20 3.66
N GLN A 164 2.11 -21.36 4.56
CA GLN A 164 2.41 -21.40 5.98
C GLN A 164 2.02 -22.74 6.61
N HIS A 165 0.85 -23.27 6.28
CA HIS A 165 0.44 -24.58 6.75
C HIS A 165 1.36 -25.70 6.27
N ALA A 166 1.93 -25.60 5.07
CA ALA A 166 2.87 -26.57 4.50
C ALA A 166 4.33 -26.35 4.98
N VAL A 167 4.65 -25.18 5.55
CA VAL A 167 5.94 -24.78 6.10
C VAL A 167 5.68 -24.16 7.49
N PRO A 168 5.40 -24.99 8.52
CA PRO A 168 4.91 -24.52 9.82
C PRO A 168 5.84 -23.57 10.56
N GLU A 169 7.13 -23.59 10.24
CA GLU A 169 8.14 -22.70 10.81
C GLU A 169 8.10 -21.27 10.23
N MET A 170 7.36 -21.03 9.14
CA MET A 170 7.24 -19.71 8.51
C MET A 170 6.29 -18.80 9.27
N SER A 171 6.65 -17.51 9.37
CA SER A 171 5.73 -16.44 9.77
C SER A 171 5.19 -15.74 8.53
N VAL A 172 3.88 -15.68 8.39
CA VAL A 172 3.18 -14.96 7.32
C VAL A 172 2.34 -13.85 7.94
N THR A 173 2.64 -12.61 7.62
CA THR A 173 1.85 -11.45 8.06
C THR A 173 1.10 -10.84 6.89
N LEU A 174 -0.21 -10.72 7.00
CA LEU A 174 -1.11 -10.14 6.02
C LEU A 174 -1.55 -8.76 6.53
N LEU A 175 -0.99 -7.68 5.97
CA LEU A 175 -1.37 -6.32 6.34
C LEU A 175 -2.43 -5.80 5.37
N ARG A 176 -3.67 -5.64 5.83
CA ARG A 176 -4.80 -5.14 5.05
C ARG A 176 -4.86 -3.63 5.18
N TYR A 177 -4.37 -2.92 4.16
CA TYR A 177 -4.41 -1.46 4.16
C TYR A 177 -5.74 -0.93 3.66
N PHE A 178 -6.08 0.26 4.17
CA PHE A 178 -7.17 1.06 3.61
C PHE A 178 -6.60 2.01 2.55
N ASN A 179 -6.77 3.30 2.63
CA ASN A 179 -6.38 4.23 1.56
C ASN A 179 -5.11 5.02 1.94
N PRO A 180 -3.90 4.56 1.57
CA PRO A 180 -2.70 5.32 1.87
C PRO A 180 -2.65 6.62 1.07
N ILE A 181 -2.38 7.73 1.76
CA ILE A 181 -2.14 9.07 1.22
C ILE A 181 -1.01 9.74 2.00
N GLY A 182 -0.61 10.93 1.61
CA GLY A 182 0.51 11.62 2.24
C GLY A 182 1.83 11.40 1.50
N ALA A 183 2.87 11.94 2.05
CA ALA A 183 4.24 11.85 1.55
C ALA A 183 5.20 11.92 2.73
N HIS A 184 6.49 11.62 2.52
CA HIS A 184 7.49 11.84 3.53
C HIS A 184 7.64 13.35 3.81
N GLU A 185 7.81 13.72 5.08
CA GLU A 185 7.88 15.13 5.52
C GLU A 185 8.98 15.96 4.84
N SER A 186 10.05 15.28 4.39
CA SER A 186 11.10 15.92 3.59
C SER A 186 10.61 16.45 2.23
N GLY A 187 9.47 15.97 1.74
CA GLY A 187 8.96 16.24 0.39
C GLY A 187 9.76 15.57 -0.72
N LEU A 188 10.63 14.59 -0.43
CA LEU A 188 11.43 13.87 -1.43
C LEU A 188 10.76 12.59 -1.91
N LEU A 189 9.91 11.98 -1.08
CA LEU A 189 9.16 10.76 -1.40
C LEU A 189 7.66 11.00 -1.27
N GLY A 190 6.89 10.57 -2.27
CA GLY A 190 5.44 10.68 -2.33
C GLY A 190 4.83 9.80 -3.42
N GLU A 191 3.52 9.91 -3.64
CA GLU A 191 2.84 9.17 -4.69
C GLU A 191 2.98 9.89 -6.03
N ASP A 192 3.77 9.31 -6.94
CA ASP A 192 4.01 9.82 -8.30
C ASP A 192 3.85 8.69 -9.33
N PRO A 193 2.61 8.28 -9.61
CA PRO A 193 2.34 7.17 -10.53
C PRO A 193 2.63 7.55 -11.97
N LYS A 194 3.12 6.59 -12.75
CA LYS A 194 3.19 6.73 -14.20
C LYS A 194 1.78 6.69 -14.80
N GLY A 195 1.46 7.66 -15.64
CA GLY A 195 0.19 7.72 -16.36
C GLY A 195 -0.97 8.33 -15.57
N ILE A 196 -2.20 7.81 -15.81
CA ILE A 196 -3.42 8.34 -15.19
C ILE A 196 -3.51 7.87 -13.74
N PRO A 197 -3.63 8.78 -12.75
CA PRO A 197 -3.81 8.38 -11.36
C PRO A 197 -5.09 7.57 -11.15
N ASN A 198 -5.06 6.68 -10.13
CA ASN A 198 -6.23 5.88 -9.77
C ASN A 198 -6.82 6.29 -8.40
N ASN A 199 -6.05 7.03 -7.59
CA ASN A 199 -6.42 7.44 -6.24
C ASN A 199 -6.82 8.91 -6.19
N LEU A 200 -7.62 9.29 -5.19
CA LEU A 200 -8.15 10.64 -5.01
C LEU A 200 -7.05 11.70 -4.88
N MET A 201 -6.06 11.47 -4.00
CA MET A 201 -5.06 12.49 -3.67
C MET A 201 -4.19 12.88 -4.88
N PRO A 202 -3.68 11.97 -5.72
CA PRO A 202 -3.00 12.34 -6.96
C PRO A 202 -3.86 13.16 -7.94
N TYR A 203 -5.17 12.95 -8.00
CA TYR A 203 -6.06 13.82 -8.78
C TYR A 203 -6.18 15.21 -8.18
N ILE A 204 -6.33 15.32 -6.85
CA ILE A 204 -6.31 16.62 -6.16
C ILE A 204 -5.01 17.36 -6.48
N MET A 205 -3.87 16.65 -6.48
CA MET A 205 -2.58 17.24 -6.83
C MET A 205 -2.57 17.80 -8.25
N LYS A 206 -3.06 17.04 -9.23
CA LYS A 206 -3.12 17.52 -10.64
C LYS A 206 -4.02 18.75 -10.81
N VAL A 207 -5.07 18.89 -10.01
CA VAL A 207 -5.90 20.10 -9.99
C VAL A 207 -5.16 21.25 -9.30
N ALA A 208 -4.51 20.98 -8.17
CA ALA A 208 -3.76 21.99 -7.41
C ALA A 208 -2.56 22.56 -8.19
N THR A 209 -1.92 21.74 -9.03
CA THR A 209 -0.81 22.15 -9.92
C THR A 209 -1.28 22.77 -11.23
N GLY A 210 -2.59 22.76 -11.51
CA GLY A 210 -3.17 23.30 -12.76
C GLY A 210 -3.09 22.37 -13.96
N GLU A 211 -2.63 21.12 -13.78
CA GLU A 211 -2.62 20.12 -14.86
C GLU A 211 -4.04 19.67 -15.25
N LEU A 212 -4.99 19.71 -14.32
CA LEU A 212 -6.40 19.43 -14.56
C LEU A 212 -7.26 20.64 -14.15
N PRO A 213 -8.34 20.93 -14.88
CA PRO A 213 -9.19 22.08 -14.59
C PRO A 213 -10.07 21.88 -13.35
N CYS A 214 -10.49 20.64 -13.05
CA CYS A 214 -11.33 20.31 -11.91
C CYS A 214 -11.21 18.82 -11.53
N LEU A 215 -11.59 18.52 -10.29
CA LEU A 215 -11.69 17.16 -9.76
C LEU A 215 -13.06 16.55 -10.10
N GLY A 216 -13.10 15.32 -10.62
CA GLY A 216 -14.34 14.55 -10.71
C GLY A 216 -14.66 13.87 -9.37
N VAL A 217 -15.79 14.18 -8.78
CA VAL A 217 -16.34 13.52 -7.58
C VAL A 217 -17.43 12.54 -8.01
N PHE A 218 -17.22 11.24 -7.77
CA PHE A 218 -18.08 10.18 -8.29
C PHE A 218 -19.20 9.80 -7.30
N GLY A 219 -20.42 10.26 -7.58
CA GLY A 219 -21.61 10.07 -6.73
C GLY A 219 -21.69 11.11 -5.61
N ASP A 220 -22.91 11.62 -5.40
CA ASP A 220 -23.31 12.51 -4.31
C ASP A 220 -24.60 12.04 -3.62
N ASP A 221 -24.96 10.79 -3.90
CA ASP A 221 -26.22 10.17 -3.48
C ASP A 221 -26.01 8.90 -2.63
N TYR A 222 -24.77 8.69 -2.10
CA TYR A 222 -24.51 7.61 -1.14
C TYR A 222 -25.17 7.93 0.22
N ASP A 223 -25.51 6.88 0.96
CA ASP A 223 -25.97 7.00 2.35
C ASP A 223 -24.77 7.34 3.27
N THR A 224 -24.33 8.59 3.20
CA THR A 224 -23.19 9.17 3.93
C THR A 224 -23.50 10.63 4.26
N PRO A 225 -22.78 11.28 5.19
CA PRO A 225 -23.12 12.63 5.66
C PRO A 225 -23.19 13.71 4.58
N ASP A 226 -22.42 13.60 3.50
CA ASP A 226 -22.41 14.58 2.39
C ASP A 226 -22.70 13.94 1.03
N GLY A 227 -23.18 12.70 1.03
CA GLY A 227 -23.53 11.95 -0.17
C GLY A 227 -22.34 11.36 -0.93
N THR A 228 -21.10 11.69 -0.56
CA THR A 228 -19.91 11.14 -1.23
C THR A 228 -19.33 9.93 -0.50
N GLY A 229 -18.57 9.10 -1.20
CA GLY A 229 -18.00 7.87 -0.62
C GLY A 229 -17.07 8.16 0.55
N VAL A 230 -17.18 7.34 1.63
CA VAL A 230 -16.38 7.45 2.86
C VAL A 230 -15.31 6.36 2.89
N ARG A 231 -14.06 6.74 3.13
CA ARG A 231 -12.89 5.84 3.21
C ARG A 231 -12.03 6.17 4.43
N ASP A 232 -11.31 5.17 4.91
CA ASP A 232 -10.22 5.36 5.88
C ASP A 232 -8.96 5.76 5.13
N TYR A 233 -8.51 6.98 5.35
CA TYR A 233 -7.24 7.47 4.79
C TYR A 233 -6.16 7.39 5.84
N ILE A 234 -5.05 6.73 5.49
CA ILE A 234 -3.91 6.52 6.37
C ILE A 234 -2.66 7.19 5.79
N HIS A 235 -1.87 7.81 6.64
CA HIS A 235 -0.60 8.38 6.21
C HIS A 235 0.40 7.29 5.82
N VAL A 236 1.04 7.42 4.65
CA VAL A 236 1.97 6.41 4.12
C VAL A 236 3.14 6.10 5.06
N VAL A 237 3.61 7.07 5.84
CA VAL A 237 4.68 6.86 6.84
C VAL A 237 4.18 5.99 8.00
N ASP A 238 2.96 6.22 8.50
CA ASP A 238 2.38 5.36 9.53
C ASP A 238 2.18 3.94 9.01
N LEU A 239 1.74 3.80 7.76
CA LEU A 239 1.64 2.52 7.09
C LEU A 239 3.01 1.82 7.00
N ALA A 240 4.06 2.54 6.60
CA ALA A 240 5.42 2.01 6.51
C ALA A 240 5.95 1.54 7.88
N LYS A 241 5.73 2.31 8.95
CA LYS A 241 6.03 1.89 10.33
C LYS A 241 5.31 0.60 10.71
N GLY A 242 4.07 0.41 10.26
CA GLY A 242 3.32 -0.84 10.48
C GLY A 242 4.02 -2.06 9.88
N HIS A 243 4.69 -1.93 8.73
CA HIS A 243 5.48 -3.01 8.11
C HIS A 243 6.72 -3.36 8.93
N VAL A 244 7.43 -2.34 9.45
CA VAL A 244 8.60 -2.55 10.29
C VAL A 244 8.20 -3.28 11.58
N LEU A 245 7.16 -2.79 12.25
CA LEU A 245 6.65 -3.45 13.46
C LEU A 245 6.19 -4.89 13.18
N ALA A 246 5.61 -5.15 12.01
CA ALA A 246 5.16 -6.49 11.64
C ALA A 246 6.33 -7.48 11.54
N ILE A 247 7.45 -7.13 10.89
CA ILE A 247 8.61 -8.04 10.84
C ILE A 247 9.32 -8.19 12.19
N GLU A 248 9.23 -7.19 13.07
CA GLU A 248 9.87 -7.22 14.39
C GLU A 248 9.03 -8.00 15.43
N LYS A 249 7.71 -7.86 15.38
CA LYS A 249 6.80 -8.41 16.41
C LYS A 249 6.24 -9.78 16.03
N TYR A 250 5.94 -10.02 14.76
CA TYR A 250 5.43 -11.30 14.29
C TYR A 250 6.57 -12.23 13.82
N ALA A 251 7.62 -12.33 14.62
CA ALA A 251 8.72 -13.28 14.37
C ALA A 251 8.34 -14.75 14.69
N THR A 252 7.18 -14.98 15.36
CA THR A 252 6.67 -16.31 15.69
C THR A 252 6.00 -16.95 14.48
N PRO A 253 6.23 -18.26 14.22
CA PRO A 253 5.54 -18.98 13.15
C PRO A 253 4.02 -18.90 13.26
N GLY A 254 3.36 -18.78 12.11
CA GLY A 254 1.91 -18.69 12.02
C GLY A 254 1.44 -17.70 10.97
N VAL A 255 0.11 -17.56 10.84
CA VAL A 255 -0.52 -16.52 10.01
C VAL A 255 -1.04 -15.41 10.92
N HIS A 256 -0.55 -14.20 10.69
CA HIS A 256 -0.92 -12.99 11.41
C HIS A 256 -1.64 -12.02 10.49
N ILE A 257 -2.78 -11.50 10.88
CA ILE A 257 -3.59 -10.61 10.05
C ILE A 257 -3.86 -9.33 10.84
N CYS A 258 -3.55 -8.17 10.25
CA CYS A 258 -3.84 -6.87 10.84
C CYS A 258 -4.39 -5.88 9.82
N ASN A 259 -5.41 -5.14 10.22
CA ASN A 259 -5.85 -3.94 9.52
C ASN A 259 -4.93 -2.76 9.86
N LEU A 260 -4.44 -2.06 8.83
CA LEU A 260 -3.74 -0.80 9.00
C LEU A 260 -4.60 0.34 8.44
N GLY A 261 -5.27 1.02 9.34
CA GLY A 261 -6.11 2.17 9.10
C GLY A 261 -6.15 3.07 10.33
N THR A 262 -6.79 4.22 10.22
CA THR A 262 -6.93 5.17 11.33
C THR A 262 -8.12 4.86 12.24
N GLY A 263 -9.03 3.99 11.78
CA GLY A 263 -10.32 3.76 12.45
C GLY A 263 -11.32 4.90 12.23
N LYS A 264 -11.02 5.82 11.30
CA LYS A 264 -11.87 6.96 11.00
C LYS A 264 -12.12 7.07 9.51
N GLY A 265 -13.39 7.14 9.14
CA GLY A 265 -13.80 7.41 7.76
C GLY A 265 -13.83 8.90 7.46
N TYR A 266 -13.38 9.29 6.27
CA TYR A 266 -13.53 10.63 5.71
C TYR A 266 -14.19 10.54 4.33
N SER A 267 -15.10 11.46 4.06
CA SER A 267 -15.73 11.57 2.75
C SER A 267 -14.78 12.22 1.73
N VAL A 268 -15.09 12.07 0.43
CA VAL A 268 -14.31 12.73 -0.63
C VAL A 268 -14.31 14.24 -0.44
N LEU A 269 -15.44 14.86 -0.11
CA LEU A 269 -15.53 16.31 0.09
C LEU A 269 -14.84 16.77 1.38
N GLU A 270 -14.78 15.94 2.43
CA GLU A 270 -13.97 16.24 3.63
C GLU A 270 -12.49 16.30 3.29
N ILE A 271 -11.98 15.38 2.46
CA ILE A 271 -10.58 15.41 1.97
C ILE A 271 -10.31 16.68 1.17
N VAL A 272 -11.20 17.03 0.24
CA VAL A 272 -11.06 18.26 -0.57
C VAL A 272 -11.01 19.50 0.34
N LYS A 273 -11.96 19.63 1.27
CA LYS A 273 -12.01 20.77 2.22
C LYS A 273 -10.77 20.81 3.13
N ALA A 274 -10.29 19.66 3.61
CA ALA A 274 -9.08 19.61 4.42
C ALA A 274 -7.86 20.07 3.62
N PHE A 275 -7.72 19.60 2.38
CA PHE A 275 -6.63 20.00 1.50
C PHE A 275 -6.66 21.51 1.22
N GLU A 276 -7.83 22.08 0.88
CA GLU A 276 -8.01 23.53 0.67
C GLU A 276 -7.62 24.34 1.91
N ARG A 277 -8.12 23.93 3.07
CA ARG A 277 -7.86 24.61 4.34
C ARG A 277 -6.39 24.61 4.73
N VAL A 278 -5.73 23.44 4.60
CA VAL A 278 -4.32 23.26 5.02
C VAL A 278 -3.35 23.97 4.10
N ASN A 279 -3.62 23.95 2.79
CA ASN A 279 -2.68 24.44 1.79
C ASN A 279 -3.05 25.82 1.19
N GLY A 280 -4.25 26.34 1.49
CA GLY A 280 -4.72 27.61 0.97
C GLY A 280 -5.02 27.61 -0.53
N ILE A 281 -5.25 26.44 -1.12
CA ILE A 281 -5.45 26.25 -2.57
C ILE A 281 -6.87 25.76 -2.78
N LYS A 282 -7.60 26.40 -3.70
CA LYS A 282 -8.94 25.98 -4.10
C LYS A 282 -8.88 24.79 -5.07
N ILE A 283 -9.73 23.80 -4.83
CA ILE A 283 -9.87 22.59 -5.65
C ILE A 283 -11.28 22.60 -6.26
N PRO A 284 -11.45 23.18 -7.45
CA PRO A 284 -12.71 23.09 -8.15
C PRO A 284 -13.04 21.63 -8.44
N TYR A 285 -14.32 21.27 -8.29
CA TYR A 285 -14.80 19.90 -8.55
C TYR A 285 -16.16 19.90 -9.24
N GLU A 286 -16.46 18.80 -9.90
CA GLU A 286 -17.75 18.50 -10.49
C GLU A 286 -18.26 17.13 -10.04
N ILE A 287 -19.57 17.01 -9.80
CA ILE A 287 -20.18 15.73 -9.48
C ILE A 287 -20.35 14.90 -10.76
N LYS A 288 -19.94 13.64 -10.69
CA LYS A 288 -20.08 12.66 -11.76
C LYS A 288 -20.92 11.47 -11.29
N PRO A 289 -21.53 10.69 -12.21
CA PRO A 289 -22.21 9.45 -11.84
C PRO A 289 -21.31 8.51 -11.04
N ARG A 290 -21.89 7.67 -10.17
CA ARG A 290 -21.16 6.63 -9.42
C ARG A 290 -20.33 5.75 -10.36
N ARG A 291 -19.15 5.35 -9.93
CA ARG A 291 -18.37 4.32 -10.62
C ARG A 291 -18.92 2.94 -10.26
N ALA A 292 -18.89 2.02 -11.20
CA ALA A 292 -19.24 0.63 -10.94
C ALA A 292 -18.30 0.01 -9.90
N GLY A 293 -18.88 -0.65 -8.89
CA GLY A 293 -18.13 -1.31 -7.82
C GLY A 293 -17.69 -0.40 -6.66
N ASP A 294 -18.00 0.91 -6.68
CA ASP A 294 -17.78 1.76 -5.51
C ASP A 294 -18.84 1.48 -4.43
N ILE A 295 -18.38 1.39 -3.20
CA ILE A 295 -19.20 1.20 -1.99
C ILE A 295 -19.32 2.51 -1.20
N ALA A 296 -20.42 2.66 -0.42
CA ALA A 296 -20.69 3.89 0.32
C ALA A 296 -19.62 4.16 1.39
N THR A 297 -19.33 3.19 2.25
CA THR A 297 -18.46 3.38 3.43
C THR A 297 -17.56 2.19 3.65
N CYS A 298 -16.26 2.48 3.89
CA CYS A 298 -15.27 1.45 4.27
C CYS A 298 -14.16 2.09 5.12
N TYR A 299 -14.06 1.69 6.40
CA TYR A 299 -12.98 2.06 7.30
C TYR A 299 -12.65 0.94 8.29
N ALA A 300 -11.42 0.96 8.84
CA ALA A 300 -10.86 -0.08 9.65
C ALA A 300 -11.37 -0.08 11.10
N ASP A 301 -11.34 -1.25 11.72
CA ASP A 301 -11.06 -1.37 13.15
C ASP A 301 -9.55 -1.69 13.31
N PRO A 302 -8.72 -0.76 13.84
CA PRO A 302 -7.29 -0.98 14.02
C PRO A 302 -6.92 -1.59 15.37
N THR A 303 -7.88 -2.07 16.15
CA THR A 303 -7.67 -2.56 17.54
C THR A 303 -6.63 -3.67 17.58
N ARG A 304 -6.69 -4.62 16.66
CA ARG A 304 -5.74 -5.74 16.60
C ARG A 304 -4.30 -5.27 16.35
N ALA A 305 -4.09 -4.33 15.44
CA ALA A 305 -2.77 -3.76 15.20
C ALA A 305 -2.23 -3.04 16.46
N LYS A 306 -3.08 -2.30 17.17
CA LYS A 306 -2.70 -1.67 18.45
C LYS A 306 -2.31 -2.68 19.51
N GLU A 307 -3.12 -3.72 19.70
CA GLU A 307 -2.90 -4.71 20.78
C GLU A 307 -1.72 -5.64 20.50
N GLN A 308 -1.56 -6.09 19.27
CA GLN A 308 -0.57 -7.11 18.91
C GLN A 308 0.75 -6.53 18.40
N LEU A 309 0.73 -5.42 17.65
CA LEU A 309 1.93 -4.75 17.14
C LEU A 309 2.36 -3.56 18.01
N GLY A 310 1.47 -3.02 18.86
CA GLY A 310 1.68 -1.73 19.49
C GLY A 310 1.61 -0.56 18.50
N TRP A 311 1.02 -0.81 17.32
CA TRP A 311 0.93 0.18 16.24
C TRP A 311 -0.34 1.02 16.35
N VAL A 312 -0.19 2.33 16.14
CA VAL A 312 -1.30 3.29 15.96
C VAL A 312 -0.95 4.27 14.86
N ALA A 313 -1.94 4.72 14.11
CA ALA A 313 -1.76 5.83 13.17
C ALA A 313 -1.62 7.13 13.97
N GLU A 314 -0.50 7.83 13.78
CA GLU A 314 -0.16 9.05 14.53
C GLU A 314 -0.43 10.33 13.72
N LYS A 315 -0.28 10.26 12.39
CA LYS A 315 -0.43 11.40 11.50
C LYS A 315 -1.90 11.72 11.25
N THR A 316 -2.22 13.01 11.28
CA THR A 316 -3.57 13.53 11.07
C THR A 316 -3.89 13.70 9.57
N LEU A 317 -5.17 13.94 9.24
CA LEU A 317 -5.56 14.31 7.88
C LEU A 317 -4.86 15.60 7.40
N ASP A 318 -4.63 16.55 8.31
CA ASP A 318 -3.91 17.78 8.00
C ASP A 318 -2.45 17.51 7.63
N ASP A 319 -1.80 16.57 8.32
CA ASP A 319 -0.44 16.11 7.99
C ASP A 319 -0.43 15.45 6.60
N MET A 320 -1.40 14.57 6.33
CA MET A 320 -1.53 13.92 5.02
C MET A 320 -1.64 14.94 3.88
N CYS A 321 -2.50 15.95 4.04
CA CYS A 321 -2.70 17.00 3.03
C CYS A 321 -1.47 17.88 2.86
N ARG A 322 -0.83 18.28 3.97
CA ARG A 322 0.36 19.12 3.97
C ARG A 322 1.54 18.41 3.31
N ASP A 323 1.82 17.20 3.74
CA ASP A 323 3.00 16.46 3.30
C ASP A 323 2.89 16.07 1.82
N THR A 324 1.67 15.70 1.35
CA THR A 324 1.42 15.49 -0.08
C THR A 324 1.71 16.76 -0.89
N TRP A 325 1.24 17.92 -0.43
CA TRP A 325 1.48 19.17 -1.14
C TRP A 325 2.95 19.58 -1.10
N ASN A 326 3.66 19.33 -0.01
CA ASN A 326 5.11 19.57 0.08
C ASN A 326 5.89 18.75 -0.92
N PHE A 327 5.50 17.47 -1.13
CA PHE A 327 6.06 16.63 -2.17
C PHE A 327 5.80 17.22 -3.56
N ALA A 328 4.55 17.55 -3.89
CA ALA A 328 4.18 18.09 -5.19
C ALA A 328 4.98 19.36 -5.53
N LYS A 329 5.07 20.32 -4.59
CA LYS A 329 5.83 21.56 -4.79
C LYS A 329 7.31 21.36 -5.11
N LYS A 330 7.93 20.29 -4.63
CA LYS A 330 9.34 20.01 -4.92
C LYS A 330 9.56 19.35 -6.28
N HIS A 331 8.50 18.78 -6.86
CA HIS A 331 8.56 18.05 -8.13
C HIS A 331 7.83 18.78 -9.28
N MET A 332 7.34 20.01 -9.05
CA MET A 332 6.87 20.98 -10.07
C MET A 332 8.07 21.69 -10.71
#